data_72d52508ec297d706d7ac7ebaa68da51
#
_entry.id   72d52508ec297d706d7ac7ebaa68da51
#
_cell.length_a   1.000
_cell.length_b   1.000
_cell.length_c   1.000
_cell.angle_alpha   90.00
_cell.angle_beta   90.00
_cell.angle_gamma   90.00
#
_symmetry.space_group_name_H-M   'P 1'
#
loop_
_entity.id
_entity.type
_entity.pdbx_description
1 polymer ?
#
loop_
_entity_poly.entity_id
_entity_poly.type
_entity_poly.pdbx_seq_one_letter_code
_entity_poly.pdbx_strand_id
1 'polypeptide(L)'
;MQNNFNQDGSAKSLNAKSGSLYCLSDNKVNIVETNLGIPNTFVWSPDNTKFYFADTTEGSLLEYNFNLDEGVVSDKKNFFDFERGDPDGSTIDSDGFIWNCRWGGSCVVKIDPKGRVDQIYELPVENVTNCVFGGSDLKTLFITTANNSGKNKYDGSLFALNVTTPGIEDNKFKL
;
A
#
# COMPACT_ATOMS: atom_id res chain seq x y z
N MET A 1 -1.96 -0.10 15.99
CA MET A 1 -0.66 -0.65 15.52
C MET A 1 -0.71 -2.14 15.73
N GLN A 2 -0.63 -2.93 14.69
CA GLN A 2 -0.52 -4.38 14.83
C GLN A 2 0.84 -4.70 15.43
N ASN A 3 0.86 -5.39 16.57
CA ASN A 3 2.08 -5.89 17.14
C ASN A 3 2.35 -7.30 16.58
N ASN A 4 2.93 -7.36 15.39
CA ASN A 4 3.18 -8.60 14.65
C ASN A 4 4.46 -9.32 15.12
N PHE A 5 5.20 -8.73 16.05
CA PHE A 5 6.46 -9.26 16.53
C PHE A 5 6.42 -9.53 18.04
N ASN A 6 7.11 -10.56 18.47
CA ASN A 6 7.42 -10.81 19.86
C ASN A 6 8.51 -9.84 20.35
N GLN A 7 8.75 -9.79 21.67
CA GLN A 7 9.80 -8.93 22.25
C GLN A 7 11.21 -9.28 21.75
N ASP A 8 11.43 -10.51 21.32
CA ASP A 8 12.69 -11.00 20.77
C ASP A 8 12.85 -10.69 19.26
N GLY A 9 11.89 -10.00 18.64
CA GLY A 9 11.88 -9.67 17.22
C GLY A 9 11.39 -10.78 16.29
N SER A 10 10.99 -11.94 16.82
CA SER A 10 10.39 -13.00 16.00
C SER A 10 8.95 -12.63 15.59
N ALA A 11 8.52 -13.08 14.42
CA ALA A 11 7.16 -12.86 13.97
C ALA A 11 6.16 -13.62 14.83
N LYS A 12 5.05 -12.96 15.18
CA LYS A 12 3.93 -13.63 15.84
C LYS A 12 3.13 -14.43 14.81
N SER A 13 2.69 -15.62 15.20
CA SER A 13 1.68 -16.32 14.43
C SER A 13 0.38 -15.52 14.43
N LEU A 14 -0.15 -15.23 13.25
CA LEU A 14 -1.48 -14.64 13.11
C LEU A 14 -2.51 -15.74 13.36
N ASN A 15 -2.92 -15.90 14.61
CA ASN A 15 -3.87 -16.95 15.02
C ASN A 15 -5.32 -16.62 14.64
N ALA A 16 -5.59 -15.37 14.23
CA ALA A 16 -6.91 -14.92 13.80
C ALA A 16 -6.78 -13.65 12.96
N LYS A 17 -7.62 -13.52 11.94
CA LYS A 17 -7.83 -12.29 11.19
C LYS A 17 -8.71 -11.36 12.03
N SER A 18 -8.10 -10.49 12.83
CA SER A 18 -8.78 -9.58 13.76
C SER A 18 -8.83 -8.13 13.28
N GLY A 19 -8.22 -7.85 12.12
CA GLY A 19 -8.23 -6.53 11.50
C GLY A 19 -9.58 -6.19 10.89
N SER A 20 -9.86 -4.90 10.74
CA SER A 20 -11.04 -4.38 10.05
C SER A 20 -10.69 -3.10 9.32
N LEU A 21 -11.43 -2.83 8.25
CA LEU A 21 -11.44 -1.58 7.52
C LEU A 21 -12.60 -0.72 8.02
N TYR A 22 -12.31 0.53 8.34
CA TYR A 22 -13.28 1.48 8.87
C TYR A 22 -13.37 2.72 7.97
N CYS A 23 -14.57 3.27 7.88
CA CYS A 23 -14.82 4.59 7.32
C CYS A 23 -15.28 5.54 8.43
N LEU A 24 -14.61 6.70 8.54
CA LEU A 24 -15.05 7.80 9.41
C LEU A 24 -15.72 8.85 8.54
N SER A 25 -17.03 9.06 8.75
CA SER A 25 -17.81 10.10 8.09
C SER A 25 -18.77 10.73 9.13
N ASP A 26 -18.91 12.05 9.12
CA ASP A 26 -19.81 12.82 10.02
C ASP A 26 -19.66 12.43 11.50
N ASN A 27 -18.43 12.28 11.97
CA ASN A 27 -18.08 11.82 13.33
C ASN A 27 -18.62 10.41 13.68
N LYS A 28 -19.00 9.61 12.70
CA LYS A 28 -19.42 8.22 12.88
C LYS A 28 -18.41 7.29 12.24
N VAL A 29 -18.07 6.24 12.98
CA VAL A 29 -17.22 5.16 12.50
C VAL A 29 -18.09 4.01 12.01
N ASN A 30 -17.96 3.68 10.73
CA ASN A 30 -18.63 2.54 10.12
C ASN A 30 -17.61 1.44 9.78
N ILE A 31 -17.98 0.20 9.99
CA ILE A 31 -17.16 -0.94 9.58
C ILE A 31 -17.45 -1.19 8.10
N VAL A 32 -16.39 -1.20 7.30
CA VAL A 32 -16.44 -1.47 5.85
C VAL A 32 -16.17 -2.96 5.59
N GLU A 33 -15.14 -3.50 6.26
CA GLU A 33 -14.76 -4.90 6.10
C GLU A 33 -14.17 -5.44 7.42
N THR A 34 -14.32 -6.75 7.64
CA THR A 34 -13.82 -7.46 8.84
C THR A 34 -13.00 -8.68 8.43
N ASN A 35 -12.44 -9.37 9.41
CA ASN A 35 -11.64 -10.58 9.19
C ASN A 35 -10.40 -10.34 8.33
N LEU A 36 -9.76 -9.19 8.50
CA LEU A 36 -8.52 -8.84 7.83
C LEU A 36 -7.33 -9.30 8.69
N GLY A 37 -6.29 -9.81 8.03
CA GLY A 37 -5.04 -10.19 8.69
C GLY A 37 -4.15 -8.98 8.94
N ILE A 38 -3.58 -8.43 7.88
CA ILE A 38 -2.68 -7.26 7.92
C ILE A 38 -3.15 -6.25 6.87
N PRO A 39 -4.10 -5.33 7.24
CA PRO A 39 -4.58 -4.30 6.33
C PRO A 39 -3.43 -3.38 5.89
N ASN A 40 -3.23 -3.29 4.58
CA ASN A 40 -2.22 -2.47 3.91
C ASN A 40 -2.78 -1.91 2.61
N THR A 41 -1.97 -1.11 1.88
CA THR A 41 -2.37 -0.42 0.66
C THR A 41 -3.71 0.32 0.81
N PHE A 42 -3.66 1.64 0.79
CA PHE A 42 -4.82 2.54 0.84
C PHE A 42 -4.65 3.59 -0.23
N VAL A 43 -5.27 3.40 -1.40
CA VAL A 43 -5.07 4.28 -2.56
C VAL A 43 -6.39 4.49 -3.26
N TRP A 44 -6.66 5.75 -3.67
CA TRP A 44 -7.79 6.11 -4.52
C TRP A 44 -7.30 6.44 -5.93
N SER A 45 -8.10 6.09 -6.94
CA SER A 45 -7.82 6.52 -8.32
C SER A 45 -7.83 8.05 -8.42
N PRO A 46 -7.12 8.65 -9.41
CA PRO A 46 -7.08 10.10 -9.57
C PRO A 46 -8.45 10.76 -9.75
N ASP A 47 -9.42 10.03 -10.26
CA ASP A 47 -10.82 10.47 -10.44
C ASP A 47 -11.72 10.17 -9.24
N ASN A 48 -11.18 9.57 -8.16
CA ASN A 48 -11.90 9.15 -6.96
C ASN A 48 -13.08 8.19 -7.22
N THR A 49 -13.05 7.41 -8.29
CA THR A 49 -14.10 6.41 -8.59
C THR A 49 -13.73 5.01 -8.12
N LYS A 50 -12.46 4.78 -7.77
CA LYS A 50 -11.93 3.51 -7.32
C LYS A 50 -11.17 3.65 -6.01
N PHE A 51 -11.24 2.61 -5.20
CA PHE A 51 -10.43 2.43 -4.01
C PHE A 51 -9.67 1.11 -4.12
N TYR A 52 -8.37 1.16 -3.86
CA TYR A 52 -7.49 -0.01 -3.87
C TYR A 52 -7.01 -0.32 -2.45
N PHE A 53 -7.05 -1.58 -2.10
CA PHE A 53 -6.76 -2.09 -0.77
C PHE A 53 -6.03 -3.42 -0.85
N ALA A 54 -5.19 -3.72 0.14
CA ALA A 54 -4.60 -5.03 0.30
C ALA A 54 -4.74 -5.53 1.74
N ASP A 55 -4.99 -6.81 1.89
CA ASP A 55 -4.63 -7.57 3.07
C ASP A 55 -3.33 -8.32 2.74
N THR A 56 -2.22 -7.93 3.35
CA THR A 56 -0.90 -8.54 3.11
C THR A 56 -0.94 -10.06 3.21
N THR A 57 -1.78 -10.61 4.11
CA THR A 57 -1.89 -12.05 4.31
C THR A 57 -2.60 -12.79 3.16
N GLU A 58 -3.30 -12.08 2.29
CA GLU A 58 -3.95 -12.64 1.10
C GLU A 58 -3.10 -12.52 -0.16
N GLY A 59 -2.07 -11.68 -0.15
CA GLY A 59 -1.10 -11.54 -1.23
C GLY A 59 -1.57 -10.72 -2.44
N SER A 60 -2.85 -10.35 -2.52
CA SER A 60 -3.48 -9.67 -3.65
C SER A 60 -3.80 -8.21 -3.36
N LEU A 61 -3.80 -7.36 -4.41
CA LEU A 61 -4.46 -6.07 -4.37
C LEU A 61 -5.91 -6.21 -4.83
N LEU A 62 -6.80 -5.56 -4.11
CA LEU A 62 -8.24 -5.54 -4.37
C LEU A 62 -8.65 -4.18 -4.90
N GLU A 63 -9.61 -4.14 -5.81
CA GLU A 63 -10.27 -2.93 -6.30
C GLU A 63 -11.74 -2.93 -5.85
N TYR A 64 -12.19 -1.76 -5.45
CA TYR A 64 -13.59 -1.46 -5.14
C TYR A 64 -14.05 -0.28 -6.00
N ASN A 65 -15.33 -0.24 -6.36
CA ASN A 65 -15.94 1.01 -6.75
C ASN A 65 -16.05 1.92 -5.52
N PHE A 66 -15.77 3.20 -5.68
CA PHE A 66 -15.85 4.19 -4.61
C PHE A 66 -16.86 5.29 -4.98
N ASN A 67 -17.83 5.51 -4.10
CA ASN A 67 -18.74 6.65 -4.18
C ASN A 67 -18.23 7.74 -3.24
N LEU A 68 -17.66 8.81 -3.82
CA LEU A 68 -17.05 9.90 -3.06
C LEU A 68 -18.09 10.68 -2.23
N ASP A 69 -19.31 10.87 -2.73
CA ASP A 69 -20.35 11.66 -2.06
C ASP A 69 -20.88 10.95 -0.81
N GLU A 70 -20.98 9.63 -0.87
CA GLU A 70 -21.49 8.80 0.23
C GLU A 70 -20.35 8.22 1.10
N GLY A 71 -19.10 8.25 0.63
CA GLY A 71 -17.96 7.64 1.31
C GLY A 71 -18.04 6.11 1.40
N VAL A 72 -18.70 5.45 0.45
CA VAL A 72 -18.91 4.00 0.47
C VAL A 72 -18.16 3.28 -0.64
N VAL A 73 -17.78 2.04 -0.37
CA VAL A 73 -17.15 1.13 -1.34
C VAL A 73 -18.11 -0.01 -1.70
N SER A 74 -18.02 -0.49 -2.94
CA SER A 74 -18.82 -1.61 -3.46
C SER A 74 -18.04 -2.44 -4.49
N ASP A 75 -18.62 -3.53 -4.96
CA ASP A 75 -18.13 -4.32 -6.09
C ASP A 75 -16.65 -4.74 -5.96
N LYS A 76 -16.30 -5.27 -4.78
CA LYS A 76 -14.98 -5.83 -4.49
C LYS A 76 -14.56 -6.87 -5.52
N LYS A 77 -13.40 -6.71 -6.10
CA LYS A 77 -12.79 -7.70 -7.00
C LYS A 77 -11.28 -7.78 -6.83
N ASN A 78 -10.70 -8.89 -7.25
CA ASN A 78 -9.24 -9.00 -7.39
C ASN A 78 -8.78 -8.06 -8.51
N PHE A 79 -7.75 -7.27 -8.23
CA PHE A 79 -7.17 -6.33 -9.19
C PHE A 79 -5.80 -6.78 -9.68
N PHE A 80 -4.95 -7.28 -8.75
CA PHE A 80 -3.59 -7.61 -9.09
C PHE A 80 -3.02 -8.69 -8.16
N ASP A 81 -2.41 -9.70 -8.76
CA ASP A 81 -1.65 -10.74 -8.09
C ASP A 81 -0.18 -10.68 -8.51
N PHE A 82 0.73 -10.92 -7.57
CA PHE A 82 2.16 -10.92 -7.85
C PHE A 82 2.88 -11.84 -6.87
N GLU A 83 3.63 -12.80 -7.41
CA GLU A 83 4.21 -13.90 -6.62
C GLU A 83 5.47 -13.51 -5.84
N ARG A 84 6.06 -12.33 -6.08
CA ARG A 84 7.30 -11.89 -5.45
C ARG A 84 7.02 -10.96 -4.28
N GLY A 85 7.14 -11.48 -3.05
CA GLY A 85 6.86 -10.78 -1.80
C GLY A 85 5.38 -10.45 -1.60
N ASP A 86 5.04 -9.89 -0.46
CA ASP A 86 3.67 -9.57 -0.09
C ASP A 86 3.35 -8.07 -0.29
N PRO A 87 2.10 -7.69 -0.63
CA PRO A 87 1.73 -6.29 -0.79
C PRO A 87 1.80 -5.56 0.56
N ASP A 88 2.51 -4.43 0.59
CA ASP A 88 2.60 -3.54 1.74
C ASP A 88 2.01 -2.17 1.37
N GLY A 89 2.67 -1.06 1.64
CA GLY A 89 2.17 0.26 1.30
C GLY A 89 2.20 0.55 -0.20
N SER A 90 1.35 1.48 -0.62
CA SER A 90 1.25 1.93 -2.01
C SER A 90 0.97 3.42 -2.13
N THR A 91 1.28 3.95 -3.29
CA THR A 91 0.84 5.26 -3.76
C THR A 91 0.40 5.15 -5.23
N ILE A 92 -0.13 6.25 -5.79
CA ILE A 92 -0.61 6.29 -7.17
C ILE A 92 -0.08 7.54 -7.88
N ASP A 93 0.25 7.41 -9.17
CA ASP A 93 0.65 8.56 -9.98
C ASP A 93 -0.55 9.19 -10.71
N SER A 94 -0.30 10.34 -11.36
CA SER A 94 -1.33 11.10 -12.06
C SER A 94 -1.95 10.39 -13.26
N ASP A 95 -1.29 9.37 -13.78
CA ASP A 95 -1.78 8.54 -14.89
C ASP A 95 -2.54 7.31 -14.38
N GLY A 96 -2.68 7.16 -13.05
CA GLY A 96 -3.41 6.08 -12.40
C GLY A 96 -2.64 4.78 -12.24
N PHE A 97 -1.30 4.81 -12.39
CA PHE A 97 -0.48 3.64 -12.09
C PHE A 97 -0.25 3.54 -10.58
N ILE A 98 -0.46 2.38 -10.01
CA ILE A 98 -0.20 2.09 -8.60
C ILE A 98 1.26 1.68 -8.44
N TRP A 99 1.94 2.26 -7.45
CA TRP A 99 3.29 1.91 -7.03
C TRP A 99 3.20 1.16 -5.72
N ASN A 100 3.33 -0.17 -5.79
CA ASN A 100 3.17 -1.06 -4.65
C ASN A 100 4.50 -1.56 -4.12
N CYS A 101 4.77 -1.33 -2.85
CA CYS A 101 5.92 -1.87 -2.13
C CYS A 101 5.70 -3.34 -1.80
N ARG A 102 6.76 -4.16 -1.95
CA ARG A 102 6.68 -5.60 -1.75
C ARG A 102 7.53 -6.01 -0.54
N TRP A 103 6.87 -6.34 0.56
CA TRP A 103 7.53 -6.92 1.74
C TRP A 103 8.13 -8.28 1.38
N GLY A 104 9.42 -8.49 1.68
CA GLY A 104 10.14 -9.70 1.28
C GLY A 104 10.46 -9.78 -0.22
N GLY A 105 10.02 -8.81 -1.01
CA GLY A 105 10.15 -8.82 -2.48
C GLY A 105 11.31 -8.01 -3.04
N SER A 106 12.00 -7.18 -2.24
CA SER A 106 13.11 -6.32 -2.66
C SER A 106 12.76 -5.37 -3.81
N CYS A 107 11.51 -4.96 -3.94
CA CYS A 107 11.09 -4.11 -5.06
C CYS A 107 9.88 -3.24 -4.76
N VAL A 108 9.72 -2.22 -5.61
CA VAL A 108 8.44 -1.54 -5.87
C VAL A 108 7.95 -1.97 -7.24
N VAL A 109 6.69 -2.40 -7.34
CA VAL A 109 6.04 -2.78 -8.59
C VAL A 109 5.15 -1.64 -9.05
N LYS A 110 5.38 -1.14 -10.27
CA LYS A 110 4.48 -0.21 -10.94
C LYS A 110 3.44 -1.00 -11.73
N ILE A 111 2.16 -0.76 -11.42
CA ILE A 111 1.01 -1.52 -11.91
C ILE A 111 0.14 -0.58 -12.75
N ASP A 112 -0.18 -0.97 -13.96
CA ASP A 112 -1.05 -0.17 -14.84
C ASP A 112 -2.52 -0.16 -14.35
N PRO A 113 -3.36 0.77 -14.83
CA PRO A 113 -4.78 0.85 -14.45
C PRO A 113 -5.63 -0.39 -14.82
N LYS A 114 -5.05 -1.37 -15.50
CA LYS A 114 -5.69 -2.65 -15.86
C LYS A 114 -5.21 -3.82 -15.00
N GLY A 115 -4.40 -3.55 -13.97
CA GLY A 115 -3.85 -4.58 -13.08
C GLY A 115 -2.73 -5.41 -13.71
N ARG A 116 -1.88 -4.83 -14.55
CA ARG A 116 -0.74 -5.50 -15.16
C ARG A 116 0.57 -4.84 -14.72
N VAL A 117 1.63 -5.63 -14.56
CA VAL A 117 2.97 -5.08 -14.30
C VAL A 117 3.42 -4.21 -15.47
N ASP A 118 3.72 -2.94 -15.17
CA ASP A 118 4.35 -2.01 -16.10
C ASP A 118 5.87 -2.04 -15.94
N GLN A 119 6.35 -1.88 -14.69
CA GLN A 119 7.77 -1.88 -14.36
C GLN A 119 8.02 -2.38 -12.94
N ILE A 120 9.19 -2.97 -12.72
CA ILE A 120 9.69 -3.37 -11.40
C ILE A 120 10.95 -2.56 -11.09
N TYR A 121 10.95 -1.89 -9.94
CA TYR A 121 12.09 -1.12 -9.43
C TYR A 121 12.76 -1.92 -8.31
N GLU A 122 13.93 -2.43 -8.57
CA GLU A 122 14.72 -3.22 -7.62
C GLU A 122 15.32 -2.36 -6.53
N LEU A 123 15.25 -2.82 -5.28
CA LEU A 123 15.90 -2.21 -4.14
C LEU A 123 16.94 -3.17 -3.52
N PRO A 124 18.03 -2.64 -2.97
CA PRO A 124 19.08 -3.47 -2.37
C PRO A 124 18.71 -3.96 -0.95
N VAL A 125 17.44 -4.02 -0.60
CA VAL A 125 16.90 -4.42 0.71
C VAL A 125 15.70 -5.32 0.53
N GLU A 126 15.48 -6.26 1.45
CA GLU A 126 14.45 -7.27 1.34
C GLU A 126 13.05 -6.69 1.59
N ASN A 127 12.90 -5.89 2.67
CA ASN A 127 11.61 -5.44 3.17
C ASN A 127 11.31 -4.00 2.76
N VAL A 128 10.68 -3.82 1.63
CA VAL A 128 10.20 -2.52 1.12
C VAL A 128 8.79 -2.31 1.66
N THR A 129 8.57 -1.21 2.40
CA THR A 129 7.37 -1.07 3.24
C THR A 129 6.34 -0.11 2.69
N ASN A 130 6.73 1.10 2.32
CA ASN A 130 5.78 2.10 1.82
C ASN A 130 6.45 3.06 0.87
N CYS A 131 5.67 3.76 0.06
CA CYS A 131 6.17 4.81 -0.81
C CYS A 131 5.17 5.97 -0.92
N VAL A 132 5.70 7.17 -1.20
CA VAL A 132 4.92 8.39 -1.37
C VAL A 132 5.63 9.33 -2.34
N PHE A 133 4.87 10.02 -3.16
CA PHE A 133 5.41 11.08 -4.01
C PHE A 133 5.64 12.36 -3.23
N GLY A 134 6.73 13.05 -3.52
CA GLY A 134 7.08 14.32 -2.91
C GLY A 134 7.95 15.17 -3.82
N GLY A 135 8.45 16.29 -3.26
CA GLY A 135 9.07 17.36 -4.04
C GLY A 135 8.02 18.36 -4.54
N SER A 136 8.46 19.52 -5.01
CA SER A 136 7.56 20.59 -5.48
C SER A 136 6.79 20.22 -6.74
N ASP A 137 7.26 19.24 -7.50
CA ASP A 137 6.69 18.74 -8.74
C ASP A 137 6.12 17.32 -8.61
N LEU A 138 6.13 16.76 -7.39
CA LEU A 138 5.70 15.39 -7.08
C LEU A 138 6.38 14.31 -7.93
N LYS A 139 7.61 14.53 -8.38
CA LYS A 139 8.38 13.59 -9.21
C LYS A 139 9.50 12.87 -8.45
N THR A 140 9.52 12.96 -7.14
CA THR A 140 10.40 12.14 -6.30
C THR A 140 9.57 11.14 -5.54
N LEU A 141 9.76 9.85 -5.81
CA LEU A 141 9.16 8.77 -5.02
C LEU A 141 10.08 8.48 -3.84
N PHE A 142 9.63 8.76 -2.63
CA PHE A 142 10.29 8.37 -1.38
C PHE A 142 9.80 6.98 -0.98
N ILE A 143 10.74 6.10 -0.62
CA ILE A 143 10.45 4.69 -0.33
C ILE A 143 11.05 4.35 1.03
N THR A 144 10.21 3.88 1.95
CA THR A 144 10.64 3.40 3.26
C THR A 144 10.90 1.90 3.24
N THR A 145 11.80 1.45 4.11
CA THR A 145 12.16 0.04 4.25
C THR A 145 12.24 -0.34 5.71
N ALA A 146 12.13 -1.64 6.02
CA ALA A 146 12.29 -2.15 7.36
C ALA A 146 13.63 -2.86 7.54
N ASN A 147 14.16 -2.80 8.77
CA ASN A 147 15.37 -3.54 9.14
C ASN A 147 15.03 -5.01 9.29
N ASN A 148 15.72 -5.87 8.55
CA ASN A 148 15.64 -7.32 8.67
C ASN A 148 16.87 -7.87 9.39
N SER A 149 16.97 -7.60 10.70
CA SER A 149 18.03 -8.13 11.58
C SER A 149 19.46 -7.70 11.18
N GLY A 150 19.62 -6.59 10.47
CA GLY A 150 20.93 -6.05 10.07
C GLY A 150 21.67 -6.89 9.03
N LYS A 151 20.96 -7.69 8.26
CA LYS A 151 21.55 -8.51 7.18
C LYS A 151 22.16 -7.66 6.07
N ASN A 152 21.66 -6.45 5.87
CA ASN A 152 22.14 -5.52 4.86
C ASN A 152 22.33 -4.13 5.48
N LYS A 153 23.42 -3.45 5.11
CA LYS A 153 23.74 -2.09 5.60
C LYS A 153 22.70 -1.03 5.26
N TYR A 154 21.83 -1.31 4.31
CA TYR A 154 20.76 -0.42 3.86
C TYR A 154 19.39 -0.77 4.47
N ASP A 155 19.28 -1.82 5.28
CA ASP A 155 18.04 -2.18 5.93
C ASP A 155 17.53 -1.04 6.82
N GLY A 156 16.26 -0.67 6.68
CA GLY A 156 15.65 0.45 7.39
C GLY A 156 15.98 1.84 6.83
N SER A 157 16.63 1.92 5.67
CA SER A 157 16.94 3.20 5.00
C SER A 157 15.72 3.78 4.30
N LEU A 158 15.76 5.11 4.09
CA LEU A 158 14.87 5.83 3.19
C LEU A 158 15.55 5.95 1.83
N PHE A 159 14.87 5.52 0.77
CA PHE A 159 15.30 5.68 -0.61
C PHE A 159 14.51 6.77 -1.31
N ALA A 160 15.10 7.33 -2.37
CA ALA A 160 14.44 8.29 -3.25
C ALA A 160 14.71 7.91 -4.71
N LEU A 161 13.66 7.93 -5.52
CA LEU A 161 13.69 7.63 -6.94
C LEU A 161 13.07 8.79 -7.71
N ASN A 162 13.80 9.34 -8.68
CA ASN A 162 13.23 10.33 -9.60
C ASN A 162 12.41 9.62 -10.69
N VAL A 163 11.21 10.10 -10.93
CA VAL A 163 10.28 9.54 -11.90
C VAL A 163 9.82 10.60 -12.91
N THR A 164 9.29 10.17 -14.04
CA THR A 164 8.81 11.07 -15.10
C THR A 164 7.38 11.53 -14.89
N THR A 165 6.49 10.60 -14.51
CA THR A 165 5.08 10.89 -14.19
C THR A 165 4.99 11.37 -12.75
N PRO A 166 4.37 12.53 -12.48
CA PRO A 166 4.21 13.01 -11.12
C PRO A 166 3.16 12.17 -10.37
N GLY A 167 3.27 12.16 -9.05
CA GLY A 167 2.19 11.72 -8.17
C GLY A 167 1.02 12.70 -8.15
N ILE A 168 0.04 12.39 -7.32
CA ILE A 168 -1.06 13.30 -6.98
C ILE A 168 -0.92 13.75 -5.52
N GLU A 169 -1.44 14.92 -5.19
CA GLU A 169 -1.51 15.36 -3.79
C GLU A 169 -2.45 14.46 -3.00
N ASP A 170 -2.04 14.10 -1.79
CA ASP A 170 -2.89 13.33 -0.88
C ASP A 170 -4.16 14.12 -0.51
N ASN A 171 -5.26 13.39 -0.36
CA ASN A 171 -6.53 13.97 0.09
C ASN A 171 -6.40 14.52 1.52
N LYS A 172 -6.85 15.74 1.74
CA LYS A 172 -6.79 16.39 3.05
C LYS A 172 -7.99 15.99 3.89
N PHE A 173 -7.72 15.43 5.06
CA PHE A 173 -8.76 15.18 6.06
C PHE A 173 -9.17 16.52 6.70
N LYS A 174 -10.47 16.80 6.69
CA LYS A 174 -11.04 17.95 7.42
C LYS A 174 -11.64 17.44 8.73
N LEU A 175 -11.14 17.98 9.84
CA LEU A 175 -11.72 17.80 11.17
C LEU A 175 -13.02 18.60 11.30
#